data_3394eab65a0386f39d149aa9f9fbdb47
#
_entry.id   3394eab65a0386f39d149aa9f9fbdb47
#
_cell.length_a   1.000
_cell.length_b   1.000
_cell.length_c   1.000
_cell.angle_alpha   90.00
_cell.angle_beta   90.00
_cell.angle_gamma   90.00
#
_symmetry.space_group_name_H-M   'P 1'
#
loop_
_entity.id
_entity.type
_entity.pdbx_description
1 polymer ?
#
loop_
_entity_poly.entity_id
_entity_poly.type
_entity_poly.pdbx_seq_one_letter_code
_entity_poly.pdbx_strand_id
1 'polypeptide(L)'
;MIRIRGARQNNLKNIDLDLPAGEMIVVTGVSGSGKSSLVFDTLYAEGQRRYVETFSAYARQFLDRMDKPQVDRIDGVPPAIAIDQTNPVRTSRSTVGTMTELTDHFKLMFARLSELRCKACGKPVKRQTAQGISLLIMASPVDTKIEISFPIHAPESLPDEQIQAWLSAQGFTKIQSRVGESLYVIQDRLMLRADTARDRVIDSLEAALRHGHGRCRVSIGEQQHDFSSSLSCASCKIHYTEPRPALFSFNSPIGACETCRGFGRVIGIDPGLVIPDEQKSIAEGAVKPWQTNSYLDCQKELVKFAQKRGVPIDIPFKKLSPAQRAWVFEGDEDWSGDWNRQWYGIHRFFEYLEGKAYKMHVRVLLSRYRSYTECQSCHGARLKPEALLWTIEGKTIHDVMLLPVADALRWVQSVKNKESGQSASQAGAEQAASDVVTKEILSLLQFLVDVGLGYLTLDRQSRTLSGGEVQRINLTTALGTSLVNTLFVLDEPSIGLHPRDLHRIIE
;
A
#
# COMPACT_ATOMS: atom_id res chain seq x y z
N MET A 1 -30.46 -9.99 -29.96
CA MET A 1 -31.78 -10.36 -29.39
C MET A 1 -31.59 -11.63 -28.57
N ILE A 2 -32.00 -11.64 -27.32
CA ILE A 2 -31.98 -12.81 -26.43
C ILE A 2 -33.38 -13.43 -26.48
N ARG A 3 -33.46 -14.75 -26.69
CA ARG A 3 -34.74 -15.45 -26.79
C ARG A 3 -34.83 -16.51 -25.69
N ILE A 4 -35.83 -16.41 -24.84
CA ILE A 4 -36.13 -17.34 -23.77
C ILE A 4 -37.40 -18.12 -24.13
N ARG A 5 -37.38 -19.43 -23.96
CA ARG A 5 -38.56 -20.30 -24.17
C ARG A 5 -38.73 -21.28 -23.02
N GLY A 6 -39.93 -21.30 -22.47
CA GLY A 6 -40.30 -22.24 -21.41
C GLY A 6 -39.59 -22.02 -20.09
N ALA A 7 -39.39 -20.79 -19.63
CA ALA A 7 -38.74 -20.53 -18.35
C ALA A 7 -39.65 -20.93 -17.17
N ARG A 8 -39.16 -21.84 -16.31
CA ARG A 8 -39.87 -22.43 -15.19
C ARG A 8 -39.07 -22.38 -13.88
N GLN A 9 -38.01 -21.60 -13.84
CA GLN A 9 -37.17 -21.50 -12.67
C GLN A 9 -37.97 -20.94 -11.48
N ASN A 10 -37.87 -21.58 -10.33
CA ASN A 10 -38.59 -21.24 -9.09
C ASN A 10 -40.12 -21.07 -9.31
N ASN A 11 -40.63 -19.84 -9.23
CA ASN A 11 -42.06 -19.52 -9.38
C ASN A 11 -42.47 -19.03 -10.77
N LEU A 12 -41.57 -19.10 -11.79
CA LEU A 12 -41.90 -18.74 -13.17
C LEU A 12 -42.87 -19.76 -13.77
N LYS A 13 -43.88 -19.26 -14.49
CA LYS A 13 -44.98 -20.06 -15.04
C LYS A 13 -44.84 -20.30 -16.54
N ASN A 14 -43.75 -20.99 -16.96
CA ASN A 14 -43.49 -21.32 -18.35
C ASN A 14 -43.49 -20.11 -19.27
N ILE A 15 -42.61 -19.16 -19.01
CA ILE A 15 -42.57 -17.85 -19.66
C ILE A 15 -41.75 -17.93 -20.95
N ASP A 16 -42.30 -17.41 -22.05
CA ASP A 16 -41.61 -17.11 -23.28
C ASP A 16 -41.36 -15.62 -23.40
N LEU A 17 -40.12 -15.22 -23.75
CA LEU A 17 -39.75 -13.82 -23.80
C LEU A 17 -38.66 -13.56 -24.83
N ASP A 18 -38.78 -12.48 -25.58
CA ASP A 18 -37.75 -11.97 -26.48
C ASP A 18 -37.26 -10.61 -25.96
N LEU A 19 -35.94 -10.51 -25.70
CA LEU A 19 -35.32 -9.32 -25.18
C LEU A 19 -34.39 -8.70 -26.25
N PRO A 20 -34.48 -7.39 -26.51
CA PRO A 20 -33.57 -6.71 -27.39
C PRO A 20 -32.15 -6.74 -26.84
N ALA A 21 -31.15 -6.74 -27.74
CA ALA A 21 -29.75 -6.61 -27.34
C ALA A 21 -29.29 -5.16 -27.51
N GLY A 22 -28.43 -4.69 -26.57
CA GLY A 22 -27.91 -3.32 -26.61
C GLY A 22 -28.87 -2.26 -26.05
N GLU A 23 -29.89 -2.69 -25.34
CA GLU A 23 -30.86 -1.81 -24.70
C GLU A 23 -30.91 -2.00 -23.18
N MET A 24 -31.35 -0.98 -22.47
CA MET A 24 -31.64 -1.06 -21.04
C MET A 24 -33.05 -1.62 -20.82
N ILE A 25 -33.12 -2.74 -20.11
CA ILE A 25 -34.37 -3.46 -19.84
C ILE A 25 -34.70 -3.38 -18.35
N VAL A 26 -35.85 -2.85 -18.01
CA VAL A 26 -36.31 -2.75 -16.62
C VAL A 26 -37.34 -3.82 -16.33
N VAL A 27 -37.05 -4.69 -15.36
CA VAL A 27 -37.97 -5.76 -14.91
C VAL A 27 -38.64 -5.33 -13.61
N THR A 28 -39.95 -5.13 -13.66
CA THR A 28 -40.75 -4.64 -12.52
C THR A 28 -41.81 -5.65 -12.12
N GLY A 29 -42.32 -5.53 -10.90
CA GLY A 29 -43.40 -6.35 -10.36
C GLY A 29 -43.41 -6.37 -8.84
N VAL A 30 -44.47 -6.91 -8.25
CA VAL A 30 -44.61 -7.05 -6.79
C VAL A 30 -43.54 -8.02 -6.22
N SER A 31 -43.26 -7.95 -4.92
CA SER A 31 -42.37 -8.90 -4.26
C SER A 31 -42.86 -10.33 -4.46
N GLY A 32 -41.95 -11.28 -4.76
CA GLY A 32 -42.30 -12.67 -5.03
C GLY A 32 -42.88 -12.95 -6.41
N SER A 33 -42.96 -11.96 -7.34
CA SER A 33 -43.48 -12.17 -8.69
C SER A 33 -42.54 -12.92 -9.64
N GLY A 34 -41.29 -13.24 -9.23
CA GLY A 34 -40.32 -13.97 -10.06
C GLY A 34 -39.30 -13.10 -10.78
N LYS A 35 -39.20 -11.79 -10.47
CA LYS A 35 -38.22 -10.88 -11.10
C LYS A 35 -36.79 -11.43 -11.00
N SER A 36 -36.34 -11.73 -9.80
CA SER A 36 -34.99 -12.27 -9.56
C SER A 36 -34.82 -13.67 -10.18
N SER A 37 -35.87 -14.49 -10.17
CA SER A 37 -35.86 -15.81 -10.80
C SER A 37 -35.67 -15.73 -12.32
N LEU A 38 -36.24 -14.70 -12.99
CA LEU A 38 -36.03 -14.47 -14.40
C LEU A 38 -34.63 -13.92 -14.70
N VAL A 39 -34.22 -12.90 -13.94
CA VAL A 39 -33.02 -12.11 -14.28
C VAL A 39 -31.74 -12.78 -13.75
N PHE A 40 -31.73 -13.19 -12.48
CA PHE A 40 -30.56 -13.81 -11.84
C PHE A 40 -30.52 -15.33 -12.04
N ASP A 41 -31.61 -16.03 -11.64
CA ASP A 41 -31.60 -17.50 -11.62
C ASP A 41 -31.77 -18.12 -13.03
N THR A 42 -32.17 -17.32 -14.04
CA THR A 42 -32.32 -17.79 -15.44
C THR A 42 -31.33 -17.13 -16.37
N LEU A 43 -31.41 -15.82 -16.61
CA LEU A 43 -30.55 -15.11 -17.59
C LEU A 43 -29.10 -15.06 -17.20
N TYR A 44 -28.82 -14.53 -15.99
CA TYR A 44 -27.45 -14.43 -15.51
C TYR A 44 -26.84 -15.82 -15.32
N ALA A 45 -27.55 -16.74 -14.70
CA ALA A 45 -27.07 -18.10 -14.48
C ALA A 45 -26.67 -18.79 -15.80
N GLU A 46 -27.48 -18.65 -16.85
CA GLU A 46 -27.16 -19.23 -18.17
C GLU A 46 -25.99 -18.52 -18.87
N GLY A 47 -25.93 -17.19 -18.81
CA GLY A 47 -24.82 -16.42 -19.36
C GLY A 47 -23.49 -16.76 -18.70
N GLN A 48 -23.47 -16.84 -17.36
CA GLN A 48 -22.31 -17.21 -16.58
C GLN A 48 -21.91 -18.69 -16.81
N ARG A 49 -22.89 -19.60 -16.84
CA ARG A 49 -22.64 -21.02 -17.12
C ARG A 49 -21.96 -21.22 -18.48
N ARG A 50 -22.46 -20.59 -19.53
CA ARG A 50 -21.86 -20.66 -20.88
C ARG A 50 -20.47 -20.06 -20.92
N TYR A 51 -20.25 -18.94 -20.22
CA TYR A 51 -18.95 -18.31 -20.15
C TYR A 51 -17.94 -19.24 -19.46
N VAL A 52 -18.30 -19.83 -18.32
CA VAL A 52 -17.45 -20.80 -17.60
C VAL A 52 -17.15 -22.05 -18.45
N GLU A 53 -18.08 -22.50 -19.29
CA GLU A 53 -17.85 -23.62 -20.20
C GLU A 53 -16.77 -23.37 -21.26
N THR A 54 -16.46 -22.11 -21.57
CA THR A 54 -15.38 -21.76 -22.51
C THR A 54 -13.97 -21.96 -21.93
N PHE A 55 -13.85 -22.09 -20.58
CA PHE A 55 -12.57 -22.31 -19.93
C PHE A 55 -12.10 -23.76 -20.01
N SER A 56 -10.80 -23.97 -19.83
CA SER A 56 -10.21 -25.31 -19.77
C SER A 56 -10.81 -26.13 -18.62
N ALA A 57 -10.80 -27.45 -18.72
CA ALA A 57 -11.30 -28.35 -17.69
C ALA A 57 -10.63 -28.12 -16.31
N TYR A 58 -9.34 -27.74 -16.31
CA TYR A 58 -8.61 -27.40 -15.11
C TYR A 58 -9.12 -26.10 -14.47
N ALA A 59 -9.25 -25.03 -15.25
CA ALA A 59 -9.74 -23.73 -14.76
C ALA A 59 -11.18 -23.83 -14.19
N ARG A 60 -12.04 -24.66 -14.80
CA ARG A 60 -13.40 -24.89 -14.34
C ARG A 60 -13.52 -25.53 -12.95
N GLN A 61 -12.47 -26.17 -12.42
CA GLN A 61 -12.46 -26.73 -11.07
C GLN A 61 -12.39 -25.67 -9.97
N PHE A 62 -11.91 -24.48 -10.29
CA PHE A 62 -11.72 -23.36 -9.35
C PHE A 62 -12.82 -22.30 -9.45
N LEU A 63 -13.75 -22.45 -10.41
CA LEU A 63 -14.85 -21.50 -10.63
C LEU A 63 -16.15 -22.08 -10.04
N ASP A 64 -16.94 -21.20 -9.43
CA ASP A 64 -18.26 -21.54 -8.96
C ASP A 64 -19.14 -21.95 -10.16
N ARG A 65 -19.77 -23.10 -10.06
CA ARG A 65 -20.67 -23.60 -11.06
C ARG A 65 -22.08 -23.13 -10.78
N MET A 66 -22.66 -22.43 -11.73
CA MET A 66 -24.10 -22.17 -11.74
C MET A 66 -24.85 -23.40 -12.22
N ASP A 67 -25.92 -23.76 -11.55
CA ASP A 67 -26.83 -24.80 -11.98
C ASP A 67 -27.51 -24.39 -13.30
N LYS A 68 -27.78 -25.36 -14.13
CA LYS A 68 -28.52 -25.10 -15.36
C LYS A 68 -29.96 -24.68 -15.01
N PRO A 69 -30.41 -23.49 -15.46
CA PRO A 69 -31.75 -23.01 -15.16
C PRO A 69 -32.81 -23.92 -15.78
N GLN A 70 -33.98 -23.98 -15.16
CA GLN A 70 -35.13 -24.72 -15.65
C GLN A 70 -35.82 -23.98 -16.77
N VAL A 71 -35.33 -24.19 -17.98
CA VAL A 71 -35.78 -23.52 -19.21
C VAL A 71 -35.64 -24.48 -20.38
N ASP A 72 -36.56 -24.42 -21.32
CA ASP A 72 -36.49 -25.27 -22.56
C ASP A 72 -35.33 -24.85 -23.43
N ARG A 73 -35.20 -23.55 -23.68
CA ARG A 73 -34.15 -22.99 -24.54
C ARG A 73 -33.90 -21.51 -24.24
N ILE A 74 -32.61 -21.12 -24.26
CA ILE A 74 -32.18 -19.71 -24.26
C ILE A 74 -31.17 -19.52 -25.39
N ASP A 75 -31.41 -18.58 -26.29
CA ASP A 75 -30.53 -18.22 -27.40
C ASP A 75 -30.04 -16.79 -27.25
N GLY A 76 -28.82 -16.53 -27.75
CA GLY A 76 -28.27 -15.18 -27.89
C GLY A 76 -27.88 -14.50 -26.57
N VAL A 77 -27.79 -15.23 -25.47
CA VAL A 77 -27.30 -14.71 -24.19
C VAL A 77 -25.78 -14.54 -24.24
N PRO A 78 -25.25 -13.33 -24.05
CA PRO A 78 -23.81 -13.10 -23.95
C PRO A 78 -23.28 -13.46 -22.55
N PRO A 79 -21.94 -13.42 -22.31
CA PRO A 79 -21.39 -13.46 -20.97
C PRO A 79 -22.10 -12.44 -20.07
N ALA A 80 -22.41 -12.85 -18.84
CA ALA A 80 -23.21 -12.03 -17.92
C ALA A 80 -22.42 -11.67 -16.65
N ILE A 81 -22.60 -10.45 -16.18
CA ILE A 81 -22.06 -9.94 -14.92
C ILE A 81 -23.22 -9.48 -14.05
N ALA A 82 -23.27 -9.99 -12.82
CA ALA A 82 -24.23 -9.55 -11.81
C ALA A 82 -23.62 -8.49 -10.91
N ILE A 83 -24.38 -7.43 -10.64
CA ILE A 83 -24.05 -6.37 -9.70
C ILE A 83 -25.13 -6.37 -8.63
N ASP A 84 -24.88 -7.08 -7.56
CA ASP A 84 -25.76 -7.20 -6.40
C ASP A 84 -25.20 -6.42 -5.19
N GLN A 85 -25.95 -6.44 -4.10
CA GLN A 85 -25.58 -5.77 -2.86
C GLN A 85 -24.71 -6.62 -1.94
N THR A 86 -24.44 -7.86 -2.33
CA THR A 86 -23.64 -8.77 -1.54
C THR A 86 -22.18 -8.35 -1.58
N ASN A 87 -21.55 -8.20 -0.42
CA ASN A 87 -20.13 -7.96 -0.36
C ASN A 87 -19.39 -9.31 -0.51
N PRO A 88 -18.84 -9.64 -1.69
CA PRO A 88 -18.16 -10.92 -1.90
C PRO A 88 -16.84 -10.99 -1.14
N VAL A 89 -16.35 -9.84 -0.65
CA VAL A 89 -15.03 -9.73 -0.05
C VAL A 89 -15.06 -10.06 1.42
N ARG A 90 -14.54 -11.23 1.77
CA ARG A 90 -14.46 -11.75 3.15
C ARG A 90 -13.12 -11.48 3.82
N THR A 91 -12.13 -10.90 3.11
CA THR A 91 -10.79 -10.69 3.66
C THR A 91 -10.69 -9.34 4.37
N SER A 92 -10.06 -9.34 5.55
CA SER A 92 -9.83 -8.10 6.33
C SER A 92 -8.79 -7.15 5.70
N ARG A 93 -8.13 -7.57 4.62
CA ARG A 93 -7.16 -6.75 3.86
C ARG A 93 -7.78 -5.97 2.72
N SER A 94 -9.00 -6.33 2.31
CA SER A 94 -9.65 -5.66 1.19
C SER A 94 -10.10 -4.25 1.56
N THR A 95 -9.84 -3.33 0.66
CA THR A 95 -10.18 -1.90 0.77
C THR A 95 -10.92 -1.43 -0.47
N VAL A 96 -11.49 -0.24 -0.43
CA VAL A 96 -12.08 0.41 -1.61
C VAL A 96 -11.08 0.41 -2.77
N GLY A 97 -9.83 0.83 -2.53
CA GLY A 97 -8.79 0.88 -3.55
C GLY A 97 -8.43 -0.49 -4.15
N THR A 98 -8.56 -1.60 -3.38
CA THR A 98 -8.33 -2.95 -3.93
C THR A 98 -9.55 -3.49 -4.67
N MET A 99 -10.76 -3.08 -4.29
CA MET A 99 -12.00 -3.47 -5.00
C MET A 99 -12.12 -2.77 -6.36
N THR A 100 -11.60 -1.56 -6.46
CA THR A 100 -11.63 -0.73 -7.69
C THR A 100 -10.37 -0.85 -8.53
N GLU A 101 -9.42 -1.71 -8.16
CA GLU A 101 -8.11 -1.86 -8.80
C GLU A 101 -7.22 -0.59 -8.73
N LEU A 102 -7.74 0.52 -8.20
CA LEU A 102 -7.00 1.78 -8.06
C LEU A 102 -5.69 1.61 -7.30
N THR A 103 -5.66 0.75 -6.28
CA THR A 103 -4.41 0.46 -5.54
C THR A 103 -3.32 -0.07 -6.47
N ASP A 104 -3.66 -0.92 -7.45
CA ASP A 104 -2.68 -1.50 -8.37
C ASP A 104 -2.16 -0.44 -9.37
N HIS A 105 -3.03 0.42 -9.85
CA HIS A 105 -2.64 1.55 -10.69
C HIS A 105 -1.78 2.57 -9.94
N PHE A 106 -2.11 2.90 -8.68
CA PHE A 106 -1.27 3.78 -7.86
C PHE A 106 0.11 3.19 -7.57
N LYS A 107 0.23 1.88 -7.34
CA LYS A 107 1.54 1.20 -7.20
C LYS A 107 2.40 1.40 -8.46
N LEU A 108 1.81 1.29 -9.65
CA LEU A 108 2.49 1.53 -10.92
C LEU A 108 2.89 2.99 -11.07
N MET A 109 2.01 3.92 -10.72
CA MET A 109 2.28 5.35 -10.75
C MET A 109 3.44 5.72 -9.81
N PHE A 110 3.42 5.25 -8.55
CA PHE A 110 4.49 5.50 -7.60
C PHE A 110 5.82 4.86 -8.01
N ALA A 111 5.80 3.65 -8.56
CA ALA A 111 7.03 3.01 -9.05
C ALA A 111 7.71 3.78 -10.19
N ARG A 112 6.98 4.62 -10.91
CA ARG A 112 7.50 5.37 -12.07
C ARG A 112 7.77 6.84 -11.79
N LEU A 113 6.88 7.49 -11.04
CA LEU A 113 6.86 8.95 -10.88
C LEU A 113 7.35 9.45 -9.53
N SER A 114 7.51 8.56 -8.53
CA SER A 114 7.89 9.02 -7.20
C SER A 114 9.35 9.41 -7.09
N GLU A 115 9.60 10.42 -6.28
CA GLU A 115 10.95 10.85 -5.88
C GLU A 115 11.32 10.24 -4.52
N LEU A 116 12.54 9.72 -4.44
CA LEU A 116 13.09 9.18 -3.21
C LEU A 116 13.60 10.28 -2.30
N ARG A 117 13.29 10.19 -1.01
CA ARG A 117 13.90 11.02 0.03
C ARG A 117 14.80 10.17 0.95
N CYS A 118 15.96 10.73 1.30
CA CYS A 118 16.90 10.03 2.18
C CYS A 118 16.31 9.83 3.58
N LYS A 119 16.36 8.61 4.10
CA LYS A 119 15.84 8.27 5.43
C LYS A 119 16.54 8.99 6.59
N ALA A 120 17.80 9.43 6.39
CA ALA A 120 18.58 10.07 7.45
C ALA A 120 18.52 11.61 7.38
N CYS A 121 18.58 12.22 6.18
CA CYS A 121 18.66 13.68 6.05
C CYS A 121 17.47 14.31 5.33
N GLY A 122 16.51 13.52 4.84
CA GLY A 122 15.32 14.01 4.13
C GLY A 122 15.57 14.62 2.74
N LYS A 123 16.83 14.76 2.32
CA LYS A 123 17.16 15.31 1.01
C LYS A 123 16.70 14.39 -0.13
N PRO A 124 16.33 14.96 -1.30
CA PRO A 124 15.98 14.14 -2.46
C PRO A 124 17.19 13.32 -2.93
N VAL A 125 16.93 12.08 -3.30
CA VAL A 125 17.93 11.15 -3.84
C VAL A 125 17.56 10.88 -5.28
N LYS A 126 18.38 11.37 -6.21
CA LYS A 126 18.16 11.20 -7.66
C LYS A 126 19.38 10.52 -8.27
N ARG A 127 19.15 9.68 -9.27
CA ARG A 127 20.22 9.23 -10.15
C ARG A 127 20.73 10.42 -10.94
N GLN A 128 22.03 10.48 -11.06
CA GLN A 128 22.65 11.50 -11.86
C GLN A 128 23.26 10.85 -13.10
N THR A 129 22.85 11.33 -14.25
CA THR A 129 23.40 10.90 -15.54
C THR A 129 24.53 11.83 -15.95
N ALA A 130 25.46 11.36 -16.77
CA ALA A 130 26.51 12.18 -17.33
C ALA A 130 25.94 13.42 -18.04
N GLN A 131 24.82 13.27 -18.75
CA GLN A 131 24.11 14.35 -19.40
C GLN A 131 23.58 15.39 -18.40
N GLY A 132 23.00 14.95 -17.26
CA GLY A 132 22.52 15.84 -16.22
C GLY A 132 23.64 16.59 -15.51
N ILE A 133 24.76 15.90 -15.22
CA ILE A 133 25.96 16.49 -14.62
C ILE A 133 26.60 17.52 -15.58
N SER A 134 26.63 17.18 -16.89
CA SER A 134 27.18 18.10 -17.91
C SER A 134 26.41 19.43 -17.97
N LEU A 135 25.08 19.42 -17.79
CA LEU A 135 24.28 20.66 -17.75
C LEU A 135 24.68 21.55 -16.59
N LEU A 136 24.96 20.98 -15.42
CA LEU A 136 25.43 21.75 -14.26
C LEU A 136 26.82 22.36 -14.50
N ILE A 137 27.72 21.60 -15.14
CA ILE A 137 29.05 22.09 -15.52
C ILE A 137 28.94 23.24 -16.54
N MET A 138 28.13 23.04 -17.59
CA MET A 138 27.97 24.04 -18.67
C MET A 138 27.22 25.30 -18.22
N ALA A 139 26.48 25.26 -17.14
CA ALA A 139 25.83 26.43 -16.53
C ALA A 139 26.81 27.29 -15.68
N SER A 140 28.06 26.83 -15.47
CA SER A 140 29.06 27.56 -14.71
C SER A 140 29.66 28.69 -15.55
N PRO A 141 30.26 29.72 -14.91
CA PRO A 141 30.91 30.85 -15.64
C PRO A 141 32.04 30.34 -16.56
N VAL A 142 32.22 31.04 -17.67
CA VAL A 142 33.38 30.84 -18.57
C VAL A 142 34.67 31.05 -17.79
N ASP A 143 35.75 30.37 -18.19
CA ASP A 143 37.07 30.34 -17.55
C ASP A 143 37.10 29.70 -16.15
N THR A 144 36.03 28.92 -15.80
CA THR A 144 36.04 28.10 -14.60
C THR A 144 36.85 26.83 -14.84
N LYS A 145 37.75 26.51 -13.90
CA LYS A 145 38.49 25.23 -13.90
C LYS A 145 37.58 24.11 -13.46
N ILE A 146 37.46 23.07 -14.28
CA ILE A 146 36.69 21.85 -14.00
C ILE A 146 37.67 20.66 -13.85
N GLU A 147 37.55 19.92 -12.75
CA GLU A 147 38.24 18.66 -12.56
C GLU A 147 37.20 17.55 -12.35
N ILE A 148 37.26 16.54 -13.19
CA ILE A 148 36.44 15.33 -13.10
C ILE A 148 37.30 14.22 -12.53
N SER A 149 36.86 13.61 -11.43
CA SER A 149 37.58 12.53 -10.73
C SER A 149 36.63 11.42 -10.33
N PHE A 150 37.19 10.24 -10.07
CA PHE A 150 36.44 9.09 -9.61
C PHE A 150 37.10 8.47 -8.37
N PRO A 151 36.32 7.94 -7.41
CA PRO A 151 36.85 7.30 -6.22
C PRO A 151 37.24 5.85 -6.52
N ILE A 152 38.42 5.45 -6.02
CA ILE A 152 38.82 4.05 -5.89
C ILE A 152 39.02 3.70 -4.41
N HIS A 153 38.85 2.45 -4.06
CA HIS A 153 39.12 1.97 -2.71
C HIS A 153 40.61 1.61 -2.61
N ALA A 154 41.34 2.31 -1.77
CA ALA A 154 42.75 2.07 -1.50
C ALA A 154 42.93 1.95 0.02
N PRO A 155 43.15 0.72 0.57
CA PRO A 155 43.41 0.52 1.98
C PRO A 155 44.57 1.39 2.48
N GLU A 156 44.47 1.89 3.70
CA GLU A 156 45.52 2.75 4.30
C GLU A 156 46.88 2.02 4.43
N SER A 157 46.85 0.70 4.45
CA SER A 157 48.04 -0.16 4.53
C SER A 157 48.87 -0.23 3.24
N LEU A 158 48.31 0.22 2.09
CA LEU A 158 49.04 0.21 0.81
C LEU A 158 49.89 1.47 0.65
N PRO A 159 51.22 1.31 0.37
CA PRO A 159 52.10 2.45 0.11
C PRO A 159 51.67 3.23 -1.12
N ASP A 160 51.73 4.60 -1.03
CA ASP A 160 51.34 5.47 -2.12
C ASP A 160 52.11 5.23 -3.44
N GLU A 161 53.35 4.78 -3.34
CA GLU A 161 54.18 4.39 -4.52
C GLU A 161 53.62 3.25 -5.31
N GLN A 162 53.09 2.23 -4.61
CA GLN A 162 52.48 1.05 -5.26
C GLN A 162 51.13 1.42 -5.90
N ILE A 163 50.35 2.25 -5.22
CA ILE A 163 49.11 2.77 -5.76
C ILE A 163 49.38 3.60 -7.03
N GLN A 164 50.37 4.45 -6.99
CA GLN A 164 50.74 5.29 -8.13
C GLN A 164 51.27 4.51 -9.32
N ALA A 165 52.10 3.45 -9.06
CA ALA A 165 52.57 2.55 -10.10
C ALA A 165 51.42 1.77 -10.76
N TRP A 166 50.44 1.30 -9.97
CA TRP A 166 49.26 0.60 -10.47
C TRP A 166 48.34 1.52 -11.29
N LEU A 167 48.11 2.76 -10.83
CA LEU A 167 47.34 3.78 -11.56
C LEU A 167 48.00 4.18 -12.88
N SER A 168 49.33 4.33 -12.85
CA SER A 168 50.13 4.69 -14.05
C SER A 168 50.05 3.62 -15.12
N ALA A 169 50.05 2.33 -14.71
CA ALA A 169 49.84 1.19 -15.62
C ALA A 169 48.46 1.19 -16.30
N GLN A 170 47.48 1.85 -15.69
CA GLN A 170 46.12 2.02 -16.24
C GLN A 170 45.94 3.37 -16.96
N GLY A 171 46.96 4.17 -17.08
CA GLY A 171 46.96 5.46 -17.77
C GLY A 171 46.57 6.66 -16.88
N PHE A 172 46.44 6.49 -15.56
CA PHE A 172 46.12 7.55 -14.62
C PHE A 172 47.33 8.04 -13.87
N THR A 173 47.68 9.29 -14.04
CA THR A 173 48.92 9.86 -13.48
C THR A 173 48.72 10.84 -12.34
N LYS A 174 47.44 11.26 -12.07
CA LYS A 174 47.18 12.32 -11.11
C LYS A 174 46.10 11.94 -10.13
N ILE A 175 46.42 12.08 -8.86
CA ILE A 175 45.52 11.92 -7.72
C ILE A 175 45.06 13.33 -7.30
N GLN A 176 43.77 13.50 -7.04
CA GLN A 176 43.20 14.77 -6.57
C GLN A 176 43.32 14.89 -5.05
N SER A 177 42.82 13.86 -4.34
CA SER A 177 42.80 13.85 -2.88
C SER A 177 42.59 12.43 -2.36
N ARG A 178 42.93 12.21 -1.08
CA ARG A 178 42.62 11.00 -0.33
C ARG A 178 41.69 11.36 0.83
N VAL A 179 40.60 10.64 1.00
CA VAL A 179 39.62 10.81 2.08
C VAL A 179 39.36 9.45 2.71
N GLY A 180 40.07 9.12 3.80
CA GLY A 180 40.10 7.78 4.38
C GLY A 180 40.59 6.77 3.35
N GLU A 181 39.89 5.64 3.22
CA GLU A 181 40.19 4.60 2.24
C GLU A 181 39.75 4.92 0.80
N SER A 182 39.22 6.08 0.54
CA SER A 182 38.81 6.52 -0.80
C SER A 182 39.84 7.47 -1.39
N LEU A 183 40.45 7.07 -2.51
CA LEU A 183 41.39 7.86 -3.29
C LEU A 183 40.67 8.39 -4.52
N TYR A 184 40.68 9.71 -4.72
CA TYR A 184 40.06 10.36 -5.89
C TYR A 184 41.10 10.55 -7.01
N VAL A 185 40.88 9.82 -8.10
CA VAL A 185 41.77 9.82 -9.28
C VAL A 185 41.20 10.74 -10.32
N ILE A 186 42.03 11.60 -10.91
CA ILE A 186 41.58 12.54 -11.92
C ILE A 186 41.41 11.83 -13.25
N GLN A 187 40.20 11.93 -13.80
CA GLN A 187 39.84 11.45 -15.14
C GLN A 187 40.15 12.53 -16.18
N ASP A 188 39.74 13.79 -15.95
CA ASP A 188 39.93 14.87 -16.87
C ASP A 188 40.04 16.21 -16.14
N ARG A 189 40.78 17.17 -16.76
CA ARG A 189 40.88 18.55 -16.34
C ARG A 189 40.65 19.45 -17.55
N LEU A 190 39.70 20.34 -17.45
CA LEU A 190 39.39 21.29 -18.51
C LEU A 190 39.13 22.68 -17.95
N MET A 191 39.37 23.67 -18.77
CA MET A 191 38.93 25.03 -18.56
C MET A 191 37.66 25.22 -19.35
N LEU A 192 36.57 25.61 -18.69
CA LEU A 192 35.29 25.84 -19.35
C LEU A 192 35.39 27.07 -20.24
N ARG A 193 35.23 26.94 -21.56
CA ARG A 193 35.23 28.00 -22.56
C ARG A 193 33.90 28.05 -23.28
N ALA A 194 33.61 29.14 -23.95
CA ALA A 194 32.39 29.31 -24.72
C ALA A 194 32.23 28.25 -25.86
N ASP A 195 33.34 27.74 -26.38
CA ASP A 195 33.44 26.71 -27.42
C ASP A 195 33.65 25.29 -26.88
N THR A 196 33.62 25.10 -25.55
CA THR A 196 33.79 23.76 -24.97
C THR A 196 32.67 22.84 -25.43
N ALA A 197 33.03 21.78 -26.18
CA ALA A 197 32.07 20.79 -26.65
C ALA A 197 31.47 20.00 -25.47
N ARG A 198 30.15 20.07 -25.38
CA ARG A 198 29.39 19.33 -24.32
C ARG A 198 29.64 17.83 -24.36
N ASP A 199 29.75 17.25 -25.55
CA ASP A 199 29.97 15.83 -25.76
C ASP A 199 31.27 15.34 -25.13
N ARG A 200 32.37 16.15 -25.22
CA ARG A 200 33.64 15.86 -24.53
C ARG A 200 33.46 15.78 -23.01
N VAL A 201 32.67 16.69 -22.44
CA VAL A 201 32.38 16.66 -20.99
C VAL A 201 31.56 15.41 -20.61
N ILE A 202 30.61 15.04 -21.45
CA ILE A 202 29.80 13.82 -21.24
C ILE A 202 30.70 12.59 -21.30
N ASP A 203 31.56 12.43 -22.29
CA ASP A 203 32.49 11.31 -22.43
C ASP A 203 33.41 11.17 -21.20
N SER A 204 33.95 12.30 -20.71
CA SER A 204 34.79 12.33 -19.52
C SER A 204 34.02 11.91 -18.25
N LEU A 205 32.75 12.32 -18.12
CA LEU A 205 31.87 11.95 -17.01
C LEU A 205 31.48 10.47 -17.08
N GLU A 206 31.16 9.95 -18.25
CA GLU A 206 30.86 8.52 -18.45
C GLU A 206 32.05 7.64 -18.11
N ALA A 207 33.26 8.04 -18.53
CA ALA A 207 34.49 7.36 -18.16
C ALA A 207 34.70 7.38 -16.64
N ALA A 208 34.57 8.55 -16.00
CA ALA A 208 34.71 8.69 -14.54
C ALA A 208 33.66 7.85 -13.78
N LEU A 209 32.40 7.86 -14.19
CA LEU A 209 31.35 7.03 -13.60
C LEU A 209 31.61 5.52 -13.78
N ARG A 210 32.15 5.12 -14.92
CA ARG A 210 32.53 3.73 -15.21
C ARG A 210 33.65 3.27 -14.27
N HIS A 211 34.75 4.02 -14.19
CA HIS A 211 35.91 3.69 -13.35
C HIS A 211 35.62 3.80 -11.85
N GLY A 212 34.74 4.75 -11.45
CA GLY A 212 34.30 4.94 -10.07
C GLY A 212 33.13 4.04 -9.63
N HIS A 213 32.79 3.01 -10.41
CA HIS A 213 31.65 2.12 -10.12
C HIS A 213 30.35 2.90 -9.86
N GLY A 214 30.02 3.81 -10.77
CA GLY A 214 28.84 4.65 -10.70
C GLY A 214 29.00 5.92 -9.85
N ARG A 215 30.21 6.25 -9.37
CA ARG A 215 30.49 7.46 -8.59
C ARG A 215 31.52 8.31 -9.25
N CYS A 216 31.32 9.63 -9.23
CA CYS A 216 32.34 10.59 -9.63
C CYS A 216 32.28 11.84 -8.76
N ARG A 217 33.36 12.59 -8.74
CA ARG A 217 33.46 13.90 -8.12
C ARG A 217 33.82 14.92 -9.19
N VAL A 218 33.10 16.02 -9.20
CA VAL A 218 33.41 17.17 -10.08
C VAL A 218 33.74 18.36 -9.20
N SER A 219 34.93 18.93 -9.39
CA SER A 219 35.32 20.19 -8.79
C SER A 219 35.07 21.30 -9.81
N ILE A 220 34.24 22.29 -9.45
CA ILE A 220 33.92 23.48 -10.23
C ILE A 220 34.55 24.67 -9.50
N GLY A 221 35.68 25.14 -9.98
CA GLY A 221 36.50 26.07 -9.23
C GLY A 221 36.97 25.45 -7.91
N GLU A 222 36.57 26.08 -6.79
CA GLU A 222 36.87 25.58 -5.43
C GLU A 222 35.78 24.65 -4.85
N GLN A 223 34.62 24.58 -5.49
CA GLN A 223 33.50 23.76 -4.98
C GLN A 223 33.59 22.32 -5.49
N GLN A 224 33.42 21.38 -4.57
CA GLN A 224 33.41 19.95 -4.89
C GLN A 224 31.99 19.39 -4.80
N HIS A 225 31.57 18.65 -5.84
CA HIS A 225 30.28 18.02 -5.95
C HIS A 225 30.46 16.51 -6.18
N ASP A 226 29.92 15.68 -5.29
CA ASP A 226 29.90 14.24 -5.44
C ASP A 226 28.63 13.80 -6.15
N PHE A 227 28.78 12.97 -7.18
CA PHE A 227 27.71 12.46 -8.01
C PHE A 227 27.66 10.93 -8.00
N SER A 228 26.45 10.39 -8.17
CA SER A 228 26.27 8.94 -8.27
C SER A 228 25.22 8.60 -9.33
N SER A 229 25.55 7.63 -10.19
CA SER A 229 24.61 7.05 -11.14
C SER A 229 23.68 6.01 -10.49
N SER A 230 23.98 5.59 -9.26
CA SER A 230 23.11 4.74 -8.45
C SER A 230 22.23 5.60 -7.54
N LEU A 231 21.11 5.01 -7.06
CA LEU A 231 20.28 5.66 -6.05
C LEU A 231 21.02 5.67 -4.70
N SER A 232 21.81 6.71 -4.47
CA SER A 232 22.52 6.91 -3.21
C SER A 232 22.44 8.36 -2.76
N CYS A 233 22.30 8.56 -1.43
CA CYS A 233 22.33 9.90 -0.87
C CYS A 233 23.77 10.42 -0.89
N ALA A 234 24.02 11.54 -1.55
CA ALA A 234 25.33 12.15 -1.63
C ALA A 234 25.89 12.56 -0.25
N SER A 235 25.02 12.99 0.68
CA SER A 235 25.42 13.43 2.02
C SER A 235 25.63 12.25 3.00
N CYS A 236 24.69 11.29 3.02
CA CYS A 236 24.67 10.21 4.01
C CYS A 236 25.28 8.91 3.50
N LYS A 237 25.63 8.81 2.21
CA LYS A 237 26.18 7.61 1.54
C LYS A 237 25.29 6.35 1.66
N ILE A 238 24.00 6.53 1.93
CA ILE A 238 23.05 5.43 2.02
C ILE A 238 22.61 5.08 0.61
N HIS A 239 22.71 3.77 0.27
CA HIS A 239 22.24 3.24 -1.00
C HIS A 239 20.80 2.77 -0.90
N TYR A 240 20.06 2.97 -1.98
CA TYR A 240 18.66 2.59 -2.12
C TYR A 240 18.47 1.73 -3.37
N THR A 241 17.44 0.90 -3.36
CA THR A 241 17.05 0.08 -4.51
C THR A 241 15.98 0.78 -5.33
N GLU A 242 15.89 0.40 -6.61
CA GLU A 242 14.85 0.89 -7.52
C GLU A 242 13.45 0.58 -6.97
N PRO A 243 12.51 1.51 -7.12
CA PRO A 243 11.14 1.29 -6.71
C PRO A 243 10.48 0.31 -7.69
N ARG A 244 9.94 -0.76 -7.13
CA ARG A 244 9.12 -1.74 -7.88
C ARG A 244 7.67 -1.63 -7.39
N PRO A 245 6.65 -1.89 -8.22
CA PRO A 245 5.26 -1.87 -7.79
C PRO A 245 4.99 -2.70 -6.53
N ALA A 246 5.70 -3.82 -6.37
CA ALA A 246 5.62 -4.69 -5.20
C ALA A 246 6.07 -4.02 -3.89
N LEU A 247 6.94 -2.99 -3.94
CA LEU A 247 7.35 -2.19 -2.78
C LEU A 247 6.18 -1.41 -2.18
N PHE A 248 5.25 -0.97 -3.02
CA PHE A 248 4.08 -0.19 -2.64
C PHE A 248 2.85 -1.06 -2.35
N SER A 249 3.02 -2.38 -2.29
CA SER A 249 1.94 -3.34 -2.06
C SER A 249 1.97 -3.88 -0.63
N PHE A 250 0.93 -3.59 0.14
CA PHE A 250 0.75 -4.19 1.46
C PHE A 250 0.34 -5.69 1.41
N ASN A 251 0.04 -6.21 0.22
CA ASN A 251 -0.22 -7.63 -0.02
C ASN A 251 1.04 -8.41 -0.46
N SER A 252 2.15 -7.70 -0.75
CA SER A 252 3.43 -8.30 -1.11
C SER A 252 4.39 -8.33 0.09
N PRO A 253 5.13 -9.42 0.34
CA PRO A 253 6.15 -9.47 1.37
C PRO A 253 7.25 -8.41 1.21
N ILE A 254 7.46 -7.90 -0.01
CA ILE A 254 8.45 -6.86 -0.31
C ILE A 254 8.02 -5.53 0.30
N GLY A 255 6.73 -5.16 0.21
CA GLY A 255 6.22 -3.86 0.65
C GLY A 255 5.48 -3.90 1.98
N ALA A 256 4.94 -5.05 2.40
CA ALA A 256 4.14 -5.16 3.61
C ALA A 256 4.96 -4.90 4.88
N CYS A 257 4.43 -4.13 5.81
CA CYS A 257 4.98 -3.94 7.14
C CYS A 257 5.21 -5.30 7.82
N GLU A 258 6.40 -5.54 8.34
CA GLU A 258 6.80 -6.82 8.93
C GLU A 258 6.00 -7.14 10.20
N THR A 259 5.71 -6.12 11.02
CA THR A 259 4.97 -6.28 12.27
C THR A 259 3.51 -6.66 12.04
N CYS A 260 2.77 -5.89 11.25
CA CYS A 260 1.35 -6.14 11.00
C CYS A 260 1.08 -6.95 9.72
N ARG A 261 2.10 -7.31 8.97
CA ARG A 261 2.01 -8.08 7.71
C ARG A 261 1.00 -7.49 6.71
N GLY A 262 0.94 -6.15 6.64
CA GLY A 262 0.06 -5.45 5.72
C GLY A 262 -1.36 -5.21 6.21
N PHE A 263 -1.69 -5.53 7.47
CA PHE A 263 -3.02 -5.27 8.03
C PHE A 263 -3.19 -3.82 8.52
N GLY A 264 -2.10 -3.09 8.82
CA GLY A 264 -2.13 -1.75 9.40
C GLY A 264 -2.50 -1.74 10.89
N ARG A 265 -2.94 -2.86 11.42
CA ARG A 265 -3.36 -3.07 12.80
C ARG A 265 -2.80 -4.36 13.32
N VAL A 266 -2.61 -4.42 14.63
CA VAL A 266 -2.23 -5.64 15.35
C VAL A 266 -3.34 -5.99 16.33
N ILE A 267 -3.50 -7.28 16.57
CA ILE A 267 -4.39 -7.73 17.64
C ILE A 267 -3.60 -7.65 18.93
N GLY A 268 -3.98 -6.75 19.79
CA GLY A 268 -3.37 -6.54 21.09
C GLY A 268 -4.40 -6.67 22.22
N ILE A 269 -3.90 -6.68 23.43
CA ILE A 269 -4.73 -6.57 24.63
C ILE A 269 -5.16 -5.12 24.79
N ASP A 270 -6.45 -4.90 24.98
CA ASP A 270 -7.02 -3.58 25.19
C ASP A 270 -7.02 -3.24 26.69
N PRO A 271 -6.21 -2.24 27.11
CA PRO A 271 -6.16 -1.85 28.52
C PRO A 271 -7.54 -1.44 29.08
N GLY A 272 -8.38 -0.80 28.27
CA GLY A 272 -9.72 -0.38 28.68
C GLY A 272 -10.68 -1.54 28.87
N LEU A 273 -10.51 -2.64 28.15
CA LEU A 273 -11.29 -3.86 28.38
C LEU A 273 -10.78 -4.65 29.57
N VAL A 274 -9.46 -4.59 29.84
CA VAL A 274 -8.84 -5.27 30.97
C VAL A 274 -9.16 -4.54 32.28
N ILE A 275 -9.12 -3.20 32.28
CA ILE A 275 -9.47 -2.35 33.42
C ILE A 275 -10.61 -1.40 32.99
N PRO A 276 -11.84 -1.90 32.91
CA PRO A 276 -12.96 -1.11 32.41
C PRO A 276 -13.46 -0.04 33.41
N ASP A 277 -13.12 -0.19 34.68
CA ASP A 277 -13.48 0.74 35.73
C ASP A 277 -12.21 1.16 36.48
N GLU A 278 -11.61 2.25 36.07
CA GLU A 278 -10.42 2.82 36.68
C GLU A 278 -10.69 3.48 38.06
N GLN A 279 -11.96 3.58 38.50
CA GLN A 279 -12.31 4.03 39.82
C GLN A 279 -12.07 2.94 40.87
N LYS A 280 -12.06 1.67 40.48
CA LYS A 280 -11.73 0.55 41.34
C LYS A 280 -10.23 0.56 41.68
N SER A 281 -9.92 0.17 42.91
CA SER A 281 -8.56 -0.08 43.33
C SER A 281 -8.08 -1.48 42.93
N ILE A 282 -6.77 -1.73 43.06
CA ILE A 282 -6.20 -3.07 42.86
C ILE A 282 -6.85 -4.07 43.81
N ALA A 283 -7.05 -3.70 45.09
CA ALA A 283 -7.68 -4.59 46.08
C ALA A 283 -9.15 -4.88 45.76
N GLU A 284 -9.87 -3.93 45.16
CA GLU A 284 -11.28 -4.11 44.73
C GLU A 284 -11.42 -4.86 43.39
N GLY A 285 -10.32 -5.31 42.80
CA GLY A 285 -10.33 -6.10 41.58
C GLY A 285 -10.49 -5.27 40.30
N ALA A 286 -9.73 -4.20 40.16
CA ALA A 286 -9.70 -3.37 38.95
C ALA A 286 -9.40 -4.20 37.69
N VAL A 287 -8.58 -5.26 37.81
CA VAL A 287 -8.23 -6.14 36.67
C VAL A 287 -9.33 -7.18 36.44
N LYS A 288 -10.23 -6.91 35.51
CA LYS A 288 -11.43 -7.69 35.25
C LYS A 288 -11.18 -9.16 34.85
N PRO A 289 -10.18 -9.54 34.02
CA PRO A 289 -9.92 -10.94 33.70
C PRO A 289 -9.72 -11.84 34.90
N TRP A 290 -9.19 -11.32 36.01
CA TRP A 290 -8.84 -12.07 37.21
C TRP A 290 -9.96 -12.15 38.26
N GLN A 291 -11.13 -11.59 37.95
CA GLN A 291 -12.30 -11.66 38.81
C GLN A 291 -13.13 -12.94 38.59
N THR A 292 -12.59 -13.90 37.88
CA THR A 292 -13.21 -15.21 37.65
C THR A 292 -12.55 -16.27 38.53
N ASN A 293 -13.30 -17.28 38.96
CA ASN A 293 -12.79 -18.35 39.83
C ASN A 293 -11.50 -19.01 39.31
N SER A 294 -11.33 -19.08 37.99
CA SER A 294 -10.15 -19.68 37.35
C SER A 294 -8.86 -18.86 37.47
N TYR A 295 -8.97 -17.55 37.76
CA TYR A 295 -7.83 -16.63 37.74
C TYR A 295 -7.76 -15.74 39.01
N LEU A 296 -8.51 -16.07 40.06
CA LEU A 296 -8.45 -15.35 41.36
C LEU A 296 -7.05 -15.38 41.98
N ASP A 297 -6.27 -16.40 41.71
CA ASP A 297 -4.90 -16.48 42.22
C ASP A 297 -4.00 -15.41 41.57
N CYS A 298 -4.19 -15.07 40.30
CA CYS A 298 -3.47 -13.95 39.68
C CYS A 298 -3.80 -12.60 40.36
N GLN A 299 -5.06 -12.42 40.81
CA GLN A 299 -5.46 -11.24 41.60
C GLN A 299 -4.76 -11.19 42.93
N LYS A 300 -4.64 -12.31 43.66
CA LYS A 300 -3.92 -12.41 44.93
C LYS A 300 -2.43 -12.13 44.73
N GLU A 301 -1.85 -12.64 43.65
CA GLU A 301 -0.45 -12.39 43.28
C GLU A 301 -0.20 -10.91 43.01
N LEU A 302 -1.08 -10.24 42.22
CA LEU A 302 -0.97 -8.80 42.02
C LEU A 302 -0.93 -8.03 43.34
N VAL A 303 -1.87 -8.31 44.25
CA VAL A 303 -1.92 -7.64 45.57
C VAL A 303 -0.62 -7.89 46.36
N LYS A 304 -0.15 -9.13 46.41
CA LYS A 304 1.09 -9.53 47.10
C LYS A 304 2.31 -8.79 46.56
N PHE A 305 2.49 -8.76 45.25
CA PHE A 305 3.65 -8.13 44.61
C PHE A 305 3.56 -6.60 44.67
N ALA A 306 2.35 -6.01 44.55
CA ALA A 306 2.13 -4.59 44.67
C ALA A 306 2.53 -4.10 46.09
N GLN A 307 2.13 -4.82 47.15
CA GLN A 307 2.53 -4.53 48.54
C GLN A 307 4.05 -4.62 48.71
N LYS A 308 4.68 -5.66 48.14
CA LYS A 308 6.14 -5.84 48.22
C LYS A 308 6.91 -4.69 47.56
N ARG A 309 6.38 -4.14 46.44
CA ARG A 309 6.98 -3.04 45.67
C ARG A 309 6.59 -1.64 46.22
N GLY A 310 5.65 -1.58 47.16
CA GLY A 310 5.14 -0.29 47.69
C GLY A 310 4.18 0.41 46.69
N VAL A 311 3.51 -0.35 45.83
CA VAL A 311 2.44 0.18 44.99
C VAL A 311 1.14 0.21 45.79
N PRO A 312 0.44 1.37 45.89
CA PRO A 312 -0.82 1.45 46.62
C PRO A 312 -1.88 0.54 46.03
N ILE A 313 -2.55 -0.24 46.88
CA ILE A 313 -3.57 -1.21 46.42
C ILE A 313 -5.00 -0.76 46.72
N ASP A 314 -5.18 0.28 47.54
CA ASP A 314 -6.44 0.77 48.09
C ASP A 314 -6.94 2.07 47.48
N ILE A 315 -6.17 2.66 46.56
CA ILE A 315 -6.57 3.87 45.83
C ILE A 315 -7.10 3.53 44.43
N PRO A 316 -7.98 4.34 43.82
CA PRO A 316 -8.45 4.15 42.48
C PRO A 316 -7.30 3.98 41.47
N PHE A 317 -7.42 3.02 40.52
CA PHE A 317 -6.37 2.72 39.55
C PHE A 317 -5.93 3.96 38.74
N LYS A 318 -6.86 4.86 38.41
CA LYS A 318 -6.56 6.14 37.76
C LYS A 318 -5.64 7.08 38.55
N LYS A 319 -5.55 6.92 39.86
CA LYS A 319 -4.69 7.73 40.75
C LYS A 319 -3.29 7.17 40.91
N LEU A 320 -3.03 5.95 40.40
CA LEU A 320 -1.68 5.40 40.37
C LEU A 320 -0.81 6.24 39.42
N SER A 321 0.47 6.39 39.77
CA SER A 321 1.43 7.07 38.90
C SER A 321 1.59 6.33 37.54
N PRO A 322 2.03 7.01 36.47
CA PRO A 322 2.27 6.34 35.17
C PRO A 322 3.22 5.14 35.30
N ALA A 323 4.27 5.23 36.09
CA ALA A 323 5.22 4.15 36.36
C ALA A 323 4.57 2.96 37.08
N GLN A 324 3.70 3.22 38.04
CA GLN A 324 2.97 2.17 38.78
C GLN A 324 1.96 1.46 37.86
N ARG A 325 1.25 2.22 37.02
CA ARG A 325 0.35 1.64 36.01
C ARG A 325 1.12 0.78 34.97
N ALA A 326 2.24 1.31 34.47
CA ALA A 326 3.10 0.56 33.54
C ALA A 326 3.58 -0.75 34.22
N TRP A 327 4.00 -0.72 35.47
CA TRP A 327 4.41 -1.91 36.20
C TRP A 327 3.28 -2.96 36.33
N VAL A 328 2.05 -2.55 36.56
CA VAL A 328 0.91 -3.49 36.58
C VAL A 328 0.76 -4.22 35.26
N PHE A 329 0.96 -3.53 34.13
CA PHE A 329 0.84 -4.12 32.80
C PHE A 329 2.08 -4.90 32.38
N GLU A 330 3.29 -4.36 32.54
CA GLU A 330 4.54 -4.91 32.01
C GLU A 330 5.22 -5.89 32.98
N GLY A 331 4.96 -5.77 34.28
CA GLY A 331 5.64 -6.56 35.34
C GLY A 331 6.99 -5.96 35.75
N ASP A 332 7.78 -6.78 36.44
CA ASP A 332 9.11 -6.40 36.89
C ASP A 332 10.09 -6.27 35.71
N GLU A 333 10.96 -5.25 35.76
CA GLU A 333 11.94 -4.94 34.70
C GLU A 333 13.01 -6.04 34.57
N ASP A 334 13.38 -6.64 35.70
CA ASP A 334 14.37 -7.72 35.83
C ASP A 334 13.75 -9.12 35.69
N TRP A 335 12.64 -9.25 34.99
CA TRP A 335 11.91 -10.49 34.84
C TRP A 335 12.80 -11.67 34.34
N SER A 336 12.93 -12.70 35.16
CA SER A 336 13.76 -13.89 34.91
C SER A 336 12.96 -15.14 34.51
N GLY A 337 11.65 -15.06 34.42
CA GLY A 337 10.78 -16.20 34.13
C GLY A 337 10.22 -16.89 35.39
N ASP A 338 10.51 -16.38 36.61
CA ASP A 338 10.04 -16.97 37.87
C ASP A 338 8.71 -16.33 38.30
N TRP A 339 7.61 -17.00 37.93
CA TRP A 339 6.22 -16.57 38.25
C TRP A 339 5.95 -16.49 39.76
N ASN A 340 6.70 -17.18 40.59
CA ASN A 340 6.47 -17.21 42.05
C ASN A 340 7.19 -16.08 42.80
N ARG A 341 8.28 -15.55 42.24
CA ARG A 341 9.16 -14.58 42.91
C ARG A 341 9.06 -13.17 42.38
N GLN A 342 8.65 -13.02 41.12
CA GLN A 342 8.59 -11.75 40.42
C GLN A 342 7.19 -11.50 39.84
N TRP A 343 6.83 -10.20 39.74
CA TRP A 343 5.58 -9.83 39.08
C TRP A 343 5.70 -9.91 37.56
N TYR A 344 4.88 -10.76 36.92
CA TYR A 344 4.92 -11.01 35.50
C TYR A 344 4.16 -9.96 34.66
N GLY A 345 3.24 -9.20 35.26
CA GLY A 345 2.42 -8.22 34.53
C GLY A 345 1.24 -8.82 33.76
N ILE A 346 0.34 -7.94 33.35
CA ILE A 346 -0.85 -8.33 32.56
C ILE A 346 -0.44 -8.84 31.19
N HIS A 347 0.55 -8.22 30.54
CA HIS A 347 0.93 -8.60 29.18
C HIS A 347 1.47 -10.03 29.11
N ARG A 348 2.37 -10.43 29.99
CA ARG A 348 2.91 -11.82 30.02
C ARG A 348 1.85 -12.86 30.42
N PHE A 349 0.88 -12.48 31.25
CA PHE A 349 -0.27 -13.35 31.51
C PHE A 349 -1.05 -13.65 30.23
N PHE A 350 -1.32 -12.64 29.40
CA PHE A 350 -2.00 -12.84 28.12
C PHE A 350 -1.13 -13.58 27.11
N GLU A 351 0.17 -13.34 27.05
CA GLU A 351 1.12 -14.11 26.23
C GLU A 351 1.10 -15.59 26.59
N TYR A 352 1.10 -15.91 27.89
CA TYR A 352 0.96 -17.28 28.36
C TYR A 352 -0.36 -17.91 27.90
N LEU A 353 -1.45 -17.16 27.94
CA LEU A 353 -2.75 -17.63 27.44
C LEU A 353 -2.74 -17.81 25.92
N GLU A 354 -2.03 -16.99 25.19
CA GLU A 354 -1.87 -17.13 23.72
C GLU A 354 -1.22 -18.46 23.35
N GLY A 355 -0.19 -18.87 24.08
CA GLY A 355 0.42 -20.19 23.96
C GLY A 355 -0.56 -21.34 24.20
N LYS A 356 -1.68 -21.07 24.90
CA LYS A 356 -2.76 -22.06 25.18
C LYS A 356 -4.03 -21.84 24.36
N ALA A 357 -3.99 -21.01 23.30
CA ALA A 357 -5.15 -20.68 22.48
C ALA A 357 -5.74 -21.87 21.71
N TYR A 358 -5.10 -23.05 21.73
CA TYR A 358 -5.71 -24.29 21.25
C TYR A 358 -6.94 -24.74 22.05
N LYS A 359 -7.06 -24.27 23.32
CA LYS A 359 -8.22 -24.54 24.17
C LYS A 359 -9.36 -23.54 23.89
N MET A 360 -10.58 -24.04 23.67
CA MET A 360 -11.74 -23.21 23.32
C MET A 360 -12.01 -22.09 24.34
N HIS A 361 -12.04 -22.42 25.64
CA HIS A 361 -12.31 -21.44 26.69
C HIS A 361 -11.26 -20.34 26.79
N VAL A 362 -9.99 -20.65 26.48
CA VAL A 362 -8.92 -19.65 26.40
C VAL A 362 -9.12 -18.71 25.22
N ARG A 363 -9.51 -19.22 24.05
CA ARG A 363 -9.86 -18.39 22.88
C ARG A 363 -11.01 -17.43 23.17
N VAL A 364 -12.06 -17.93 23.84
CA VAL A 364 -13.20 -17.09 24.25
C VAL A 364 -12.76 -16.02 25.25
N LEU A 365 -11.89 -16.35 26.19
CA LEU A 365 -11.33 -15.35 27.11
C LEU A 365 -10.53 -14.29 26.36
N LEU A 366 -9.56 -14.69 25.54
CA LEU A 366 -8.73 -13.79 24.75
C LEU A 366 -9.56 -12.85 23.88
N SER A 367 -10.61 -13.35 23.22
CA SER A 367 -11.48 -12.55 22.35
C SER A 367 -12.22 -11.42 23.06
N ARG A 368 -12.44 -11.55 24.38
CA ARG A 368 -13.11 -10.52 25.19
C ARG A 368 -12.21 -9.32 25.55
N TYR A 369 -10.90 -9.53 25.55
CA TYR A 369 -9.92 -8.54 26.02
C TYR A 369 -8.99 -8.08 24.89
N ARG A 370 -9.20 -8.54 23.66
CA ARG A 370 -8.44 -8.14 22.48
C ARG A 370 -9.18 -7.10 21.68
N SER A 371 -8.45 -6.12 21.23
CA SER A 371 -8.89 -5.17 20.22
C SER A 371 -7.87 -5.06 19.09
N TYR A 372 -8.33 -4.48 17.99
CA TYR A 372 -7.44 -4.13 16.88
C TYR A 372 -6.87 -2.74 17.17
N THR A 373 -5.62 -2.70 17.58
CA THR A 373 -4.87 -1.45 17.76
C THR A 373 -4.08 -1.11 16.51
N GLU A 374 -3.84 0.16 16.26
CA GLU A 374 -2.98 0.60 15.18
C GLU A 374 -1.57 0.03 15.33
N CYS A 375 -0.97 -0.41 14.24
CA CYS A 375 0.39 -0.95 14.26
C CYS A 375 1.39 0.16 14.57
N GLN A 376 2.11 0.05 15.68
CA GLN A 376 3.09 1.05 16.14
C GLN A 376 4.29 1.20 15.18
N SER A 377 4.59 0.17 14.36
CA SER A 377 5.71 0.23 13.42
C SER A 377 5.40 0.98 12.13
N CYS A 378 4.16 0.90 11.62
CA CYS A 378 3.79 1.54 10.36
C CYS A 378 2.70 2.61 10.51
N HIS A 379 2.21 2.85 11.73
CA HIS A 379 1.16 3.85 12.02
C HIS A 379 -0.01 3.78 11.03
N GLY A 380 -0.55 2.57 10.85
CA GLY A 380 -1.67 2.32 9.94
C GLY A 380 -1.31 2.22 8.45
N ALA A 381 -0.12 2.64 8.03
CA ALA A 381 0.29 2.70 6.63
C ALA A 381 0.37 1.32 5.92
N ARG A 382 0.38 0.21 6.66
CA ARG A 382 0.44 -1.18 6.16
C ARG A 382 1.75 -1.53 5.43
N LEU A 383 2.58 -0.54 5.11
CA LEU A 383 3.79 -0.66 4.31
C LEU A 383 5.05 -0.58 5.18
N LYS A 384 6.17 -1.07 4.65
CA LYS A 384 7.48 -0.87 5.23
C LYS A 384 7.88 0.60 5.18
N PRO A 385 8.74 1.08 6.11
CA PRO A 385 9.24 2.46 6.10
C PRO A 385 9.91 2.86 4.78
N GLU A 386 10.59 1.93 4.11
CA GLU A 386 11.28 2.16 2.83
C GLU A 386 10.31 2.57 1.72
N ALA A 387 9.09 2.05 1.71
CA ALA A 387 8.06 2.43 0.75
C ALA A 387 7.57 3.88 0.96
N LEU A 388 7.58 4.35 2.20
CA LEU A 388 7.12 5.68 2.59
C LEU A 388 8.17 6.78 2.36
N LEU A 389 9.40 6.42 1.96
CA LEU A 389 10.43 7.37 1.54
C LEU A 389 10.17 7.92 0.12
N TRP A 390 9.31 7.25 -0.64
CA TRP A 390 8.96 7.61 -2.00
C TRP A 390 7.72 8.49 -2.02
N THR A 391 7.82 9.66 -2.61
CA THR A 391 6.75 10.65 -2.64
C THR A 391 6.51 11.20 -4.04
N ILE A 392 5.26 11.50 -4.37
CA ILE A 392 4.87 12.29 -5.53
C ILE A 392 4.29 13.60 -4.99
N GLU A 393 4.89 14.74 -5.35
CA GLU A 393 4.50 16.04 -4.82
C GLU A 393 4.42 16.07 -3.28
N GLY A 394 5.38 15.43 -2.63
CA GLY A 394 5.48 15.38 -1.17
C GLY A 394 4.49 14.42 -0.48
N LYS A 395 3.63 13.72 -1.21
CA LYS A 395 2.69 12.72 -0.66
C LYS A 395 3.22 11.31 -0.89
N THR A 396 3.19 10.49 0.16
CA THR A 396 3.40 9.05 0.07
C THR A 396 2.16 8.37 -0.53
N ILE A 397 2.30 7.12 -0.98
CA ILE A 397 1.14 6.33 -1.43
C ILE A 397 0.09 6.20 -0.32
N HIS A 398 0.51 6.08 0.94
CA HIS A 398 -0.41 6.02 2.08
C HIS A 398 -1.22 7.31 2.23
N ASP A 399 -0.56 8.48 2.14
CA ASP A 399 -1.25 9.77 2.22
C ASP A 399 -2.32 9.89 1.13
N VAL A 400 -2.02 9.43 -0.08
CA VAL A 400 -2.98 9.44 -1.19
C VAL A 400 -4.15 8.49 -0.95
N MET A 401 -3.90 7.29 -0.39
CA MET A 401 -4.96 6.34 -0.06
C MET A 401 -5.91 6.85 1.04
N LEU A 402 -5.46 7.76 1.89
CA LEU A 402 -6.26 8.39 2.93
C LEU A 402 -7.07 9.61 2.43
N LEU A 403 -6.78 10.14 1.25
CA LEU A 403 -7.58 11.23 0.69
C LEU A 403 -9.00 10.74 0.36
N PRO A 404 -10.02 11.59 0.54
CA PRO A 404 -11.30 11.38 -0.13
C PRO A 404 -11.11 11.23 -1.63
N VAL A 405 -11.85 10.35 -2.28
CA VAL A 405 -11.75 10.07 -3.72
C VAL A 405 -11.81 11.34 -4.56
N ALA A 406 -12.68 12.29 -4.20
CA ALA A 406 -12.77 13.58 -4.89
C ALA A 406 -11.47 14.41 -4.76
N ASP A 407 -10.78 14.33 -3.64
CA ASP A 407 -9.50 15.03 -3.42
C ASP A 407 -8.35 14.31 -4.11
N ALA A 408 -8.37 12.96 -4.11
CA ALA A 408 -7.43 12.15 -4.86
C ALA A 408 -7.52 12.44 -6.36
N LEU A 409 -8.73 12.59 -6.92
CA LEU A 409 -8.96 12.97 -8.31
C LEU A 409 -8.30 14.33 -8.63
N ARG A 410 -8.56 15.36 -7.81
CA ARG A 410 -7.96 16.69 -7.98
C ARG A 410 -6.44 16.65 -7.90
N TRP A 411 -5.92 15.87 -6.98
CA TRP A 411 -4.47 15.73 -6.82
C TRP A 411 -3.83 15.05 -8.06
N VAL A 412 -4.39 13.94 -8.57
CA VAL A 412 -3.87 13.29 -9.78
C VAL A 412 -3.94 14.21 -11.00
N GLN A 413 -5.01 15.01 -11.13
CA GLN A 413 -5.12 16.03 -12.18
C GLN A 413 -3.99 17.06 -12.08
N SER A 414 -3.63 17.51 -10.87
CA SER A 414 -2.54 18.46 -10.65
C SER A 414 -1.18 17.88 -11.04
N VAL A 415 -0.93 16.61 -10.68
CA VAL A 415 0.32 15.90 -11.06
C VAL A 415 0.43 15.83 -12.57
N LYS A 416 -0.62 15.39 -13.27
CA LYS A 416 -0.65 15.30 -14.75
C LYS A 416 -0.34 16.62 -15.43
N ASN A 417 -0.95 17.73 -14.98
CA ASN A 417 -0.76 19.06 -15.57
C ASN A 417 0.68 19.55 -15.44
N LYS A 418 1.37 19.24 -14.35
CA LYS A 418 2.79 19.62 -14.14
C LYS A 418 3.73 18.79 -15.01
N GLU A 419 3.46 17.49 -15.19
CA GLU A 419 4.25 16.65 -16.09
C GLU A 419 4.17 17.14 -17.54
N SER A 420 2.98 17.51 -18.00
CA SER A 420 2.77 18.05 -19.36
C SER A 420 3.52 19.35 -19.59
N GLY A 421 3.77 20.15 -18.57
CA GLY A 421 4.53 21.42 -18.65
C GLY A 421 6.05 21.24 -18.70
N GLN A 422 6.60 20.11 -18.26
CA GLN A 422 8.05 19.86 -18.20
C GLN A 422 8.58 19.02 -19.38
N SER A 423 7.73 18.43 -20.20
CA SER A 423 8.01 17.31 -21.10
C SER A 423 8.33 17.68 -22.54
N ALA A 424 9.01 18.79 -22.84
CA ALA A 424 9.42 19.06 -24.22
C ALA A 424 10.73 18.39 -24.69
N SER A 425 11.49 17.72 -23.79
CA SER A 425 12.85 17.24 -24.15
C SER A 425 13.14 15.74 -23.95
N GLN A 426 12.24 14.94 -23.39
CA GLN A 426 12.48 13.51 -23.15
C GLN A 426 11.20 12.65 -23.34
N ALA A 427 10.50 12.80 -24.47
CA ALA A 427 9.35 11.97 -24.82
C ALA A 427 9.82 10.58 -25.32
N GLY A 428 9.96 9.63 -24.37
CA GLY A 428 10.26 8.22 -24.64
C GLY A 428 9.09 7.29 -24.26
N ALA A 429 9.25 6.00 -24.54
CA ALA A 429 8.25 4.96 -24.24
C ALA A 429 7.81 4.92 -22.76
N GLU A 430 8.66 5.36 -21.83
CA GLU A 430 8.36 5.42 -20.39
C GLU A 430 7.30 6.49 -20.07
N GLN A 431 7.36 7.65 -20.72
CA GLN A 431 6.37 8.73 -20.56
C GLN A 431 4.99 8.27 -21.08
N ALA A 432 4.95 7.66 -22.27
CA ALA A 432 3.70 7.15 -22.83
C ALA A 432 3.03 6.12 -21.91
N ALA A 433 3.82 5.26 -21.26
CA ALA A 433 3.30 4.27 -20.32
C ALA A 433 2.82 4.89 -18.99
N SER A 434 3.45 5.99 -18.54
CA SER A 434 3.01 6.76 -17.37
C SER A 434 1.68 7.47 -17.64
N ASP A 435 1.53 8.06 -18.84
CA ASP A 435 0.31 8.74 -19.27
C ASP A 435 -0.90 7.81 -19.31
N VAL A 436 -0.71 6.55 -19.76
CA VAL A 436 -1.75 5.53 -19.76
C VAL A 436 -2.22 5.22 -18.33
N VAL A 437 -1.30 4.95 -17.41
CA VAL A 437 -1.63 4.65 -16.01
C VAL A 437 -2.36 5.83 -15.35
N THR A 438 -1.88 7.06 -15.56
CA THR A 438 -2.49 8.26 -15.01
C THR A 438 -3.90 8.47 -15.56
N LYS A 439 -4.12 8.19 -16.86
CA LYS A 439 -5.44 8.28 -17.51
C LYS A 439 -6.42 7.27 -16.91
N GLU A 440 -6.00 6.03 -16.68
CA GLU A 440 -6.83 5.00 -16.05
C GLU A 440 -7.21 5.38 -14.62
N ILE A 441 -6.24 5.86 -13.81
CA ILE A 441 -6.53 6.36 -12.46
C ILE A 441 -7.58 7.47 -12.49
N LEU A 442 -7.44 8.45 -13.38
CA LEU A 442 -8.38 9.56 -13.51
C LEU A 442 -9.78 9.06 -13.90
N SER A 443 -9.88 8.13 -14.82
CA SER A 443 -11.15 7.55 -15.26
C SER A 443 -11.87 6.83 -14.10
N LEU A 444 -11.16 5.94 -13.38
CA LEU A 444 -11.73 5.20 -12.26
C LEU A 444 -12.12 6.11 -11.10
N LEU A 445 -11.29 7.11 -10.76
CA LEU A 445 -11.64 8.09 -9.72
C LEU A 445 -12.85 8.94 -10.11
N GLN A 446 -12.95 9.34 -11.40
CA GLN A 446 -14.08 10.08 -11.90
C GLN A 446 -15.37 9.27 -11.79
N PHE A 447 -15.37 8.00 -12.20
CA PHE A 447 -16.53 7.12 -12.04
C PHE A 447 -16.99 7.01 -10.58
N LEU A 448 -16.06 6.88 -9.64
CA LEU A 448 -16.40 6.86 -8.21
C LEU A 448 -17.07 8.16 -7.74
N VAL A 449 -16.60 9.30 -8.25
CA VAL A 449 -17.21 10.60 -7.94
C VAL A 449 -18.61 10.70 -8.55
N ASP A 450 -18.77 10.27 -9.80
CA ASP A 450 -20.03 10.34 -10.56
C ASP A 450 -21.13 9.49 -9.90
N VAL A 451 -20.79 8.29 -9.39
CA VAL A 451 -21.73 7.45 -8.62
C VAL A 451 -21.93 7.92 -7.17
N GLY A 452 -21.38 9.09 -6.79
CA GLY A 452 -21.57 9.69 -5.48
C GLY A 452 -20.73 9.11 -4.35
N LEU A 453 -19.60 8.45 -4.65
CA LEU A 453 -18.67 7.88 -3.66
C LEU A 453 -17.42 8.74 -3.41
N GLY A 454 -17.44 10.01 -3.85
CA GLY A 454 -16.32 10.93 -3.70
C GLY A 454 -15.84 11.21 -2.28
N TYR A 455 -16.66 10.91 -1.27
CA TYR A 455 -16.34 11.06 0.15
C TYR A 455 -15.56 9.88 0.74
N LEU A 456 -15.54 8.70 0.08
CA LEU A 456 -14.83 7.52 0.55
C LEU A 456 -13.33 7.72 0.41
N THR A 457 -12.56 7.04 1.26
CA THR A 457 -11.11 6.91 1.12
C THR A 457 -10.77 5.56 0.52
N LEU A 458 -9.67 5.50 -0.25
CA LEU A 458 -9.23 4.24 -0.88
C LEU A 458 -8.75 3.20 0.14
N ASP A 459 -8.29 3.65 1.33
CA ASP A 459 -7.88 2.75 2.43
C ASP A 459 -9.05 2.21 3.25
N ARG A 460 -10.28 2.71 3.07
CA ARG A 460 -11.44 2.24 3.81
C ARG A 460 -11.68 0.75 3.57
N GLN A 461 -11.78 0.00 4.66
CA GLN A 461 -11.97 -1.45 4.60
C GLN A 461 -13.32 -1.83 4.00
N SER A 462 -13.34 -2.76 3.06
CA SER A 462 -14.55 -3.22 2.36
C SER A 462 -15.65 -3.71 3.29
N ARG A 463 -15.29 -4.37 4.39
CA ARG A 463 -16.25 -4.87 5.41
C ARG A 463 -17.01 -3.76 6.16
N THR A 464 -16.56 -2.51 6.07
CA THR A 464 -17.20 -1.35 6.72
C THR A 464 -18.14 -0.59 5.80
N LEU A 465 -18.24 -1.04 4.54
CA LEU A 465 -19.11 -0.44 3.54
C LEU A 465 -20.55 -0.92 3.72
N SER A 466 -21.49 -0.05 3.44
CA SER A 466 -22.91 -0.40 3.30
C SER A 466 -23.15 -1.18 2.00
N GLY A 467 -24.24 -1.95 1.92
CA GLY A 467 -24.60 -2.67 0.69
C GLY A 467 -24.67 -1.77 -0.54
N GLY A 468 -25.26 -0.58 -0.42
CA GLY A 468 -25.34 0.38 -1.53
C GLY A 468 -23.97 0.98 -1.92
N GLU A 469 -23.02 1.15 -0.98
CA GLU A 469 -21.64 1.54 -1.31
C GLU A 469 -20.92 0.44 -2.09
N VAL A 470 -21.07 -0.83 -1.66
CA VAL A 470 -20.49 -1.99 -2.34
C VAL A 470 -21.02 -2.12 -3.75
N GLN A 471 -22.34 -2.02 -3.91
CA GLN A 471 -22.99 -2.11 -5.22
C GLN A 471 -22.47 -1.03 -6.20
N ARG A 472 -22.37 0.23 -5.75
CA ARG A 472 -21.84 1.34 -6.56
C ARG A 472 -20.35 1.14 -6.90
N ILE A 473 -19.54 0.59 -5.99
CA ILE A 473 -18.15 0.24 -6.28
C ILE A 473 -18.10 -0.85 -7.36
N ASN A 474 -18.91 -1.90 -7.23
CA ASN A 474 -18.99 -2.98 -8.22
C ASN A 474 -19.47 -2.45 -9.58
N LEU A 475 -20.43 -1.52 -9.58
CA LEU A 475 -20.89 -0.85 -10.80
C LEU A 475 -19.75 -0.08 -11.49
N THR A 476 -18.96 0.68 -10.71
CA THR A 476 -17.80 1.43 -11.22
C THR A 476 -16.78 0.50 -11.86
N THR A 477 -16.48 -0.63 -11.22
CA THR A 477 -15.53 -1.61 -11.73
C THR A 477 -16.05 -2.28 -13.02
N ALA A 478 -17.33 -2.63 -13.05
CA ALA A 478 -17.94 -3.28 -14.21
C ALA A 478 -18.04 -2.34 -15.43
N LEU A 479 -18.38 -1.07 -15.23
CA LEU A 479 -18.48 -0.06 -16.30
C LEU A 479 -17.11 0.50 -16.71
N GLY A 480 -16.15 0.53 -15.79
CA GLY A 480 -14.77 0.97 -16.06
C GLY A 480 -13.99 -0.01 -16.95
N THR A 481 -14.44 -1.25 -17.06
CA THR A 481 -13.85 -2.22 -17.98
C THR A 481 -14.43 -2.05 -19.39
N SER A 482 -13.57 -2.08 -20.41
CA SER A 482 -13.99 -2.01 -21.82
C SER A 482 -14.62 -3.32 -22.31
N LEU A 483 -15.51 -3.92 -21.51
CA LEU A 483 -16.20 -5.16 -21.87
C LEU A 483 -17.24 -4.89 -22.94
N VAL A 484 -17.06 -5.54 -24.09
CA VAL A 484 -17.98 -5.44 -25.23
C VAL A 484 -18.85 -6.70 -25.25
N ASN A 485 -20.12 -6.56 -25.65
CA ASN A 485 -21.07 -7.66 -25.76
C ASN A 485 -21.26 -8.46 -24.46
N THR A 486 -21.49 -7.75 -23.36
CA THR A 486 -21.71 -8.31 -22.01
C THR A 486 -23.10 -7.92 -21.50
N LEU A 487 -23.79 -8.85 -20.85
CA LEU A 487 -25.06 -8.61 -20.17
C LEU A 487 -24.77 -8.17 -18.72
N PHE A 488 -25.10 -6.93 -18.38
CA PHE A 488 -25.06 -6.45 -16.99
C PHE A 488 -26.41 -6.67 -16.34
N VAL A 489 -26.43 -7.34 -15.21
CA VAL A 489 -27.61 -7.61 -14.40
C VAL A 489 -27.48 -6.83 -13.09
N LEU A 490 -28.40 -5.88 -12.87
CA LEU A 490 -28.40 -4.97 -11.73
C LEU A 490 -29.57 -5.31 -10.81
N ASP A 491 -29.30 -5.49 -9.51
CA ASP A 491 -30.33 -5.69 -8.49
C ASP A 491 -30.60 -4.39 -7.75
N GLU A 492 -31.77 -3.78 -8.00
CA GLU A 492 -32.24 -2.56 -7.34
C GLU A 492 -31.13 -1.48 -7.20
N PRO A 493 -30.53 -0.99 -8.30
CA PRO A 493 -29.34 -0.12 -8.27
C PRO A 493 -29.56 1.23 -7.57
N SER A 494 -30.81 1.60 -7.33
CA SER A 494 -31.18 2.83 -6.61
C SER A 494 -31.35 2.65 -5.11
N ILE A 495 -31.25 1.42 -4.58
CA ILE A 495 -31.50 1.17 -3.16
C ILE A 495 -30.45 1.85 -2.26
N GLY A 496 -30.92 2.43 -1.15
CA GLY A 496 -30.04 3.16 -0.22
C GLY A 496 -29.53 4.50 -0.73
N LEU A 497 -29.98 4.97 -1.90
CA LEU A 497 -29.69 6.29 -2.40
C LEU A 497 -30.66 7.33 -1.82
N HIS A 498 -30.12 8.51 -1.48
CA HIS A 498 -30.96 9.66 -1.24
C HIS A 498 -31.58 10.14 -2.58
N PRO A 499 -32.83 10.63 -2.61
CA PRO A 499 -33.48 11.13 -3.85
C PRO A 499 -32.61 12.11 -4.66
N ARG A 500 -31.78 12.92 -3.99
CA ARG A 500 -30.80 13.82 -4.65
C ARG A 500 -29.70 13.13 -5.44
N ASP A 501 -29.38 11.89 -5.12
CA ASP A 501 -28.30 11.15 -5.77
C ASP A 501 -28.81 10.19 -6.85
N LEU A 502 -30.13 10.06 -6.99
CA LEU A 502 -30.77 9.14 -7.93
C LEU A 502 -30.41 9.47 -9.39
N HIS A 503 -30.33 10.77 -9.72
CA HIS A 503 -29.92 11.21 -11.08
C HIS A 503 -28.53 10.72 -11.47
N ARG A 504 -27.61 10.56 -10.52
CA ARG A 504 -26.23 10.08 -10.77
C ARG A 504 -26.14 8.62 -11.20
N ILE A 505 -27.19 7.86 -10.99
CA ILE A 505 -27.28 6.47 -11.46
C ILE A 505 -28.04 6.40 -12.77
N ILE A 506 -28.94 7.36 -13.03
CA ILE A 506 -29.75 7.42 -14.25
C ILE A 506 -28.93 7.95 -15.44
N GLU A 507 -28.06 8.92 -15.20
CA GLU A 507 -27.11 9.45 -16.19
C GLU A 507 -25.96 8.47 -16.47
#